data_d0227d6d6232e55b0b813220f72f1223
#
_entry.id   d0227d6d6232e55b0b813220f72f1223
#
_cell.length_a   1.000
_cell.length_b   1.000
_cell.length_c   1.000
_cell.angle_alpha   90.00
_cell.angle_beta   90.00
_cell.angle_gamma   90.00
#
_symmetry.space_group_name_H-M   'P 1'
#
loop_
_entity.id
_entity.type
_entity.pdbx_description
1 polymer ?
#
loop_
_entity_poly.entity_id
_entity_poly.type
_entity_poly.pdbx_seq_one_letter_code
_entity_poly.pdbx_strand_id
1 'polypeptide(L)'
;MMERYDVGPRMSEMTVYNKVAYLSGQIPEDTSQDITGQTRQVLAEIDKLLALVASDRQHVLRAEVFLADIADFDGMNKAWDEWVVKCATPARATFEAKLAHAEWKVEIVITAAVP
;
A
#
# COMPACT_ATOMS: atom_id res chain seq x y z
N MET A 1 1.24 13.38 19.89
CA MET A 1 1.95 14.28 18.98
C MET A 1 2.05 13.65 17.60
N MET A 2 1.72 14.39 16.57
CA MET A 2 1.76 13.88 15.20
C MET A 2 3.20 13.87 14.67
N GLU A 3 3.58 12.77 14.04
CA GLU A 3 4.87 12.64 13.36
C GLU A 3 4.64 12.52 11.85
N ARG A 4 5.57 13.03 11.07
CA ARG A 4 5.50 12.97 9.61
C ARG A 4 6.80 12.42 9.05
N TYR A 5 6.70 11.60 8.00
CA TYR A 5 7.83 10.92 7.37
C TYR A 5 7.85 11.22 5.88
N ASP A 6 9.05 11.44 5.35
CA ASP A 6 9.27 11.77 3.94
C ASP A 6 8.37 12.93 3.49
N VAL A 7 8.52 14.05 4.18
CA VAL A 7 7.70 15.24 3.98
C VAL A 7 8.07 15.92 2.67
N GLY A 8 7.09 16.07 1.80
CA GLY A 8 7.23 16.83 0.57
C GLY A 8 6.42 18.12 0.61
N PRO A 9 6.48 18.93 -0.46
CA PRO A 9 5.78 20.21 -0.49
C PRO A 9 4.26 20.08 -0.56
N ARG A 10 3.74 18.92 -0.97
CA ARG A 10 2.30 18.68 -1.07
C ARG A 10 1.79 17.64 -0.09
N MET A 11 2.63 16.69 0.25
CA MET A 11 2.19 15.56 1.07
C MET A 11 3.37 14.91 1.78
N SER A 12 3.07 14.19 2.82
CA SER A 12 4.01 13.27 3.48
C SER A 12 3.71 11.86 3.01
N GLU A 13 4.72 11.00 2.95
CA GLU A 13 4.51 9.59 2.61
C GLU A 13 3.80 8.84 3.74
N MET A 14 4.00 9.27 4.98
CA MET A 14 3.35 8.66 6.13
C MET A 14 3.18 9.68 7.25
N THR A 15 2.05 9.61 7.94
CA THR A 15 1.83 10.34 9.17
C THR A 15 1.49 9.36 10.28
N VAL A 16 1.91 9.66 11.52
CA VAL A 16 1.64 8.80 12.68
C VAL A 16 1.00 9.63 13.77
N TYR A 17 -0.10 9.13 14.31
CA TYR A 17 -0.79 9.74 15.42
C TYR A 17 -1.49 8.68 16.27
N ASN A 18 -1.32 8.76 17.58
CA ASN A 18 -1.95 7.81 18.53
C ASN A 18 -1.68 6.35 18.16
N LYS A 19 -0.42 6.02 17.81
CA LYS A 19 0.02 4.67 17.46
C LYS A 19 -0.67 4.12 16.20
N VAL A 20 -1.08 4.99 15.31
CA VAL A 20 -1.61 4.61 14.01
C VAL A 20 -0.80 5.31 12.92
N ALA A 21 -0.33 4.53 11.95
CA ALA A 21 0.38 5.03 10.77
C ALA A 21 -0.59 5.10 9.60
N TYR A 22 -0.62 6.26 8.95
CA TYR A 22 -1.44 6.52 7.77
C TYR A 22 -0.49 6.74 6.60
N LEU A 23 -0.46 5.80 5.68
CA LEU A 23 0.41 5.89 4.51
C LEU A 23 -0.32 6.57 3.37
N SER A 24 0.41 7.35 2.59
CA SER A 24 -0.08 7.84 1.31
C SER A 24 -0.27 6.67 0.34
N GLY A 25 -0.95 6.92 -0.78
CA GLY A 25 -1.10 5.92 -1.82
C GLY A 25 0.25 5.52 -2.39
N GLN A 26 0.58 4.23 -2.31
CA GLN A 26 1.83 3.71 -2.84
C GLN A 26 1.63 3.20 -4.25
N ILE A 27 2.57 3.52 -5.12
CA ILE A 27 2.48 3.32 -6.56
C ILE A 27 3.73 2.56 -7.04
N PRO A 28 3.65 1.89 -8.23
CA PRO A 28 4.81 1.18 -8.75
C PRO A 28 5.86 2.13 -9.30
N GLU A 29 7.11 1.77 -9.13
CA GLU A 29 8.22 2.51 -9.70
C GLU A 29 8.50 2.05 -11.14
N ASP A 30 8.59 0.75 -11.36
CA ASP A 30 8.81 0.16 -12.68
C ASP A 30 7.48 -0.23 -13.31
N THR A 31 6.97 0.63 -14.17
CA THR A 31 5.67 0.44 -14.82
C THR A 31 5.71 -0.52 -16.01
N SER A 32 6.88 -1.06 -16.36
CA SER A 32 7.00 -2.08 -17.40
C SER A 32 6.51 -3.45 -16.93
N GLN A 33 6.36 -3.63 -15.61
CA GLN A 33 5.87 -4.88 -15.03
C GLN A 33 4.36 -5.05 -15.26
N ASP A 34 3.90 -6.32 -15.24
CA ASP A 34 2.47 -6.62 -15.26
C ASP A 34 1.84 -6.29 -13.90
N ILE A 35 0.54 -6.55 -13.76
CA ILE A 35 -0.18 -6.24 -12.52
C ILE A 35 0.43 -6.94 -11.31
N THR A 36 0.84 -8.18 -11.43
CA THR A 36 1.44 -8.92 -10.32
C THR A 36 2.77 -8.30 -9.92
N GLY A 37 3.62 -7.98 -10.90
CA GLY A 37 4.91 -7.33 -10.67
C GLY A 37 4.77 -5.94 -10.07
N GLN A 38 3.84 -5.12 -10.58
CA GLN A 38 3.57 -3.81 -10.01
C GLN A 38 3.07 -3.91 -8.57
N THR A 39 2.19 -4.85 -8.29
CA THR A 39 1.67 -5.06 -6.93
C THR A 39 2.80 -5.46 -5.97
N ARG A 40 3.70 -6.34 -6.39
CA ARG A 40 4.87 -6.70 -5.56
C ARG A 40 5.72 -5.51 -5.19
N GLN A 41 5.95 -4.59 -6.14
CA GLN A 41 6.72 -3.37 -5.88
C GLN A 41 6.04 -2.49 -4.86
N VAL A 42 4.74 -2.27 -5.02
CA VAL A 42 3.95 -1.44 -4.11
C VAL A 42 4.00 -2.01 -2.70
N LEU A 43 3.82 -3.32 -2.56
CA LEU A 43 3.85 -3.98 -1.25
C LEU A 43 5.23 -3.91 -0.61
N ALA A 44 6.31 -4.01 -1.40
CA ALA A 44 7.68 -3.86 -0.89
C ALA A 44 7.92 -2.43 -0.37
N GLU A 45 7.37 -1.42 -1.03
CA GLU A 45 7.47 -0.03 -0.59
C GLU A 45 6.70 0.19 0.72
N ILE A 46 5.55 -0.42 0.85
CA ILE A 46 4.77 -0.40 2.10
C ILE A 46 5.59 -1.01 3.24
N ASP A 47 6.25 -2.15 3.01
CA ASP A 47 7.11 -2.77 4.02
C ASP A 47 8.20 -1.81 4.51
N LYS A 48 8.83 -1.06 3.58
CA LYS A 48 9.88 -0.10 3.93
C LYS A 48 9.34 1.04 4.79
N LEU A 49 8.18 1.58 4.44
CA LEU A 49 7.58 2.67 5.22
C LEU A 49 7.19 2.20 6.61
N LEU A 50 6.58 1.04 6.74
CA LEU A 50 6.19 0.48 8.04
C LEU A 50 7.40 0.23 8.92
N ALA A 51 8.52 -0.22 8.34
CA ALA A 51 9.75 -0.45 9.10
C ALA A 51 10.30 0.82 9.74
N LEU A 52 10.05 1.99 9.18
CA LEU A 52 10.48 3.27 9.75
C LEU A 52 9.87 3.52 11.15
N VAL A 53 8.74 2.93 11.43
CA VAL A 53 8.03 3.10 12.70
C VAL A 53 7.94 1.80 13.50
N ALA A 54 8.83 0.85 13.21
CA ALA A 54 8.88 -0.47 13.86
C ALA A 54 7.57 -1.24 13.73
N SER A 55 6.82 -0.98 12.66
CA SER A 55 5.63 -1.75 12.29
C SER A 55 5.95 -2.73 11.17
N ASP A 56 4.99 -3.53 10.77
CA ASP A 56 5.13 -4.50 9.69
C ASP A 56 3.77 -4.90 9.12
N ARG A 57 3.79 -5.78 8.13
CA ARG A 57 2.56 -6.23 7.45
C ARG A 57 1.57 -6.94 8.39
N GLN A 58 2.04 -7.47 9.51
CA GLN A 58 1.18 -8.12 10.50
C GLN A 58 0.31 -7.10 11.25
N HIS A 59 0.71 -5.84 11.27
CA HIS A 59 0.02 -4.78 12.00
C HIS A 59 -0.87 -3.92 11.10
N VAL A 60 -1.06 -4.29 9.84
CA VAL A 60 -1.92 -3.54 8.94
C VAL A 60 -3.38 -3.70 9.37
N LEU A 61 -4.03 -2.56 9.57
CA LEU A 61 -5.43 -2.51 10.00
C LEU A 61 -6.39 -2.47 8.82
N ARG A 62 -6.03 -1.69 7.80
CA ARG A 62 -6.87 -1.49 6.63
C ARG A 62 -6.01 -1.28 5.39
N ALA A 63 -6.45 -1.89 4.29
CA ALA A 63 -5.88 -1.68 2.96
C ALA A 63 -6.98 -1.28 1.99
N GLU A 64 -6.72 -0.25 1.19
CA GLU A 64 -7.56 0.12 0.06
C GLU A 64 -6.74 -0.09 -1.19
N VAL A 65 -7.22 -0.96 -2.07
CA VAL A 65 -6.54 -1.32 -3.31
C VAL A 65 -7.31 -0.71 -4.47
N PHE A 66 -6.63 0.12 -5.26
CA PHE A 66 -7.20 0.75 -6.45
C PHE A 66 -6.55 0.15 -7.68
N LEU A 67 -7.37 -0.37 -8.58
CA LEU A 67 -6.94 -0.98 -9.83
C LEU A 67 -7.39 -0.11 -11.00
N ALA A 68 -6.49 0.15 -11.94
CA ALA A 68 -6.85 0.88 -13.15
C ALA A 68 -7.85 0.09 -14.00
N ASP A 69 -7.80 -1.25 -13.91
CA ASP A 69 -8.71 -2.16 -14.59
C ASP A 69 -9.09 -3.27 -13.62
N ILE A 70 -10.37 -3.43 -13.32
CA ILE A 70 -10.83 -4.46 -12.38
C ILE A 70 -10.56 -5.89 -12.88
N ALA A 71 -10.33 -6.06 -14.18
CA ALA A 71 -9.92 -7.35 -14.73
C ALA A 71 -8.58 -7.83 -14.18
N ASP A 72 -7.78 -6.93 -13.57
CA ASP A 72 -6.50 -7.26 -12.94
C ASP A 72 -6.65 -7.78 -11.50
N PHE A 73 -7.88 -8.00 -11.04
CA PHE A 73 -8.14 -8.42 -9.66
C PHE A 73 -7.37 -9.68 -9.28
N ASP A 74 -7.44 -10.73 -10.10
CA ASP A 74 -6.77 -12.00 -9.80
C ASP A 74 -5.25 -11.86 -9.82
N GLY A 75 -4.71 -11.10 -10.76
CA GLY A 75 -3.26 -10.85 -10.86
C GLY A 75 -2.74 -10.06 -9.67
N MET A 76 -3.50 -9.08 -9.19
CA MET A 76 -3.17 -8.35 -7.97
C MET A 76 -3.20 -9.27 -6.77
N ASN A 77 -4.23 -10.09 -6.63
CA ASN A 77 -4.38 -11.00 -5.50
C ASN A 77 -3.25 -12.04 -5.44
N LYS A 78 -2.66 -12.41 -6.57
CA LYS A 78 -1.53 -13.32 -6.58
C LYS A 78 -0.37 -12.75 -5.75
N ALA A 79 -0.03 -11.49 -5.94
CA ALA A 79 1.01 -10.84 -5.17
C ALA A 79 0.57 -10.57 -3.72
N TRP A 80 -0.68 -10.17 -3.54
CA TRP A 80 -1.26 -9.94 -2.22
C TRP A 80 -1.20 -11.20 -1.35
N ASP A 81 -1.57 -12.35 -1.89
CA ASP A 81 -1.58 -13.61 -1.15
C ASP A 81 -0.19 -14.04 -0.72
N GLU A 82 0.84 -13.69 -1.48
CA GLU A 82 2.24 -13.92 -1.10
C GLU A 82 2.68 -13.02 0.06
N TRP A 83 2.09 -11.83 0.14
CA TRP A 83 2.51 -10.80 1.08
C TRP A 83 1.76 -10.83 2.40
N VAL A 84 0.47 -11.05 2.36
CA VAL A 84 -0.39 -10.96 3.55
C VAL A 84 -0.08 -12.08 4.55
N VAL A 85 -0.15 -11.75 5.85
CA VAL A 85 0.04 -12.75 6.90
C VAL A 85 -1.30 -13.45 7.15
N LYS A 86 -1.36 -14.75 6.92
CA LYS A 86 -2.63 -15.51 6.89
C LYS A 86 -3.48 -15.38 8.14
N CYS A 87 -2.86 -15.30 9.32
CA CYS A 87 -3.60 -15.19 10.58
C CYS A 87 -3.80 -13.73 11.01
N ALA A 88 -3.36 -12.78 10.21
CA ALA A 88 -3.41 -11.35 10.52
C ALA A 88 -3.75 -10.53 9.27
N THR A 89 -4.78 -10.97 8.54
CA THR A 89 -5.24 -10.26 7.36
C THR A 89 -5.94 -8.95 7.73
N PRO A 90 -5.66 -7.86 7.02
CA PRO A 90 -6.34 -6.58 7.30
C PRO A 90 -7.75 -6.55 6.72
N ALA A 91 -8.56 -5.62 7.19
CA ALA A 91 -9.76 -5.24 6.47
C ALA A 91 -9.35 -4.65 5.12
N ARG A 92 -10.00 -5.06 4.02
CA ARG A 92 -9.61 -4.62 2.69
C ARG A 92 -10.82 -4.29 1.84
N ALA A 93 -10.67 -3.25 1.01
CA ALA A 93 -11.60 -2.95 -0.07
C ALA A 93 -10.80 -2.79 -1.36
N THR A 94 -11.37 -3.23 -2.48
CA THR A 94 -10.73 -3.14 -3.79
C THR A 94 -11.68 -2.43 -4.75
N PHE A 95 -11.17 -1.43 -5.47
CA PHE A 95 -11.96 -0.59 -6.37
C PHE A 95 -11.26 -0.46 -7.71
N GLU A 96 -12.05 -0.27 -8.77
CA GLU A 96 -11.52 0.24 -10.01
C GLU A 96 -11.50 1.76 -9.93
N ALA A 97 -10.41 2.37 -10.36
CA ALA A 97 -10.29 3.82 -10.36
C ALA A 97 -9.30 4.27 -11.44
N LYS A 98 -9.55 5.45 -11.99
CA LYS A 98 -8.58 6.08 -12.89
C LYS A 98 -7.45 6.66 -12.02
N LEU A 99 -6.25 6.14 -12.20
CA LEU A 99 -5.08 6.56 -11.43
C LEU A 99 -4.42 7.79 -12.07
N ALA A 100 -3.53 8.43 -11.31
CA ALA A 100 -2.93 9.70 -11.76
C ALA A 100 -2.04 9.55 -13.00
N HIS A 101 -1.45 8.37 -13.20
CA HIS A 101 -0.64 8.07 -14.38
C HIS A 101 -1.19 6.84 -15.11
N ALA A 102 -1.22 6.91 -16.44
CA ALA A 102 -1.83 5.87 -17.27
C ALA A 102 -1.12 4.51 -17.16
N GLU A 103 0.19 4.51 -16.84
CA GLU A 103 0.99 3.28 -16.72
C GLU A 103 0.83 2.59 -15.37
N TRP A 104 0.27 3.25 -14.37
CA TRP A 104 0.03 2.63 -13.07
C TRP A 104 -1.18 1.71 -13.19
N LYS A 105 -0.98 0.45 -12.84
CA LYS A 105 -2.07 -0.54 -12.80
C LYS A 105 -2.68 -0.67 -11.42
N VAL A 106 -1.97 -0.26 -10.39
CA VAL A 106 -2.39 -0.43 -9.00
C VAL A 106 -1.86 0.69 -8.13
N GLU A 107 -2.65 1.06 -7.15
CA GLU A 107 -2.26 1.95 -6.05
C GLU A 107 -2.85 1.40 -4.77
N ILE A 108 -2.08 1.36 -3.68
CA ILE A 108 -2.54 0.80 -2.40
C ILE A 108 -2.35 1.83 -1.29
N VAL A 109 -3.40 2.02 -0.49
CA VAL A 109 -3.42 2.91 0.67
C VAL A 109 -3.52 2.05 1.93
N ILE A 110 -2.59 2.23 2.86
CA ILE A 110 -2.49 1.42 4.07
C ILE A 110 -2.68 2.27 5.32
N THR A 111 -3.40 1.72 6.28
CA THR A 111 -3.45 2.20 7.66
C THR A 111 -2.97 1.05 8.54
N ALA A 112 -2.03 1.32 9.44
CA ALA A 112 -1.40 0.27 10.25
C ALA A 112 -1.24 0.70 11.70
N ALA A 113 -1.24 -0.27 12.60
CA ALA A 113 -0.91 -0.02 14.00
C ALA A 113 0.61 0.11 14.15
N VAL A 114 1.02 0.97 15.06
CA VAL A 114 2.42 1.11 15.48
C VAL A 114 2.53 0.47 16.85
N PRO A 115 3.16 -0.71 16.97
CA PRO A 115 3.21 -1.43 18.24
C PRO A 115 4.09 -0.74 19.29
#